data_c7c01dbf6d9ca053464f5d83df1c7944
#
_entry.id   c7c01dbf6d9ca053464f5d83df1c7944
#
_cell.length_a   1.000
_cell.length_b   1.000
_cell.length_c   1.000
_cell.angle_alpha   90.00
_cell.angle_beta   90.00
_cell.angle_gamma   90.00
#
_symmetry.space_group_name_H-M   'P 1'
#
loop_
_entity.id
_entity.type
_entity.pdbx_description
1 polymer ?
#
loop_
_entity_poly.entity_id
_entity_poly.type
_entity_poly.pdbx_seq_one_letter_code
_entity_poly.pdbx_strand_id
1 'polypeptide(L)'
;MSDSKSGPDNFNDSNTGPNGSPEHGASDPRMPRASFKRRHWGKLLLLTLIMFPAVIFGVWSAVTLGWTYSEGDRPGFVQKIATKGYVCKTWEGILYNDLQGFRADSFQFTVRSDSLAKVLQGLTGKRVSLHYQQHVNVPSSCFGDSEYFVSGVRELK
;
A
#
# COMPACT_ATOMS: atom_id res chain seq x y z
N MET A 1 19.61 77.09 -31.54
CA MET A 1 20.08 77.89 -30.40
C MET A 1 20.84 76.91 -29.56
N SER A 2 22.09 76.86 -29.84
CA SER A 2 23.23 77.49 -29.09
C SER A 2 23.61 76.51 -27.97
N ASP A 3 24.63 75.91 -28.07
CA ASP A 3 26.09 76.12 -28.02
C ASP A 3 26.59 75.45 -26.72
N SER A 4 27.49 74.67 -26.74
CA SER A 4 28.94 74.89 -26.93
C SER A 4 29.69 74.33 -25.74
N LYS A 5 30.53 73.39 -25.91
CA LYS A 5 31.99 73.58 -25.88
C LYS A 5 32.71 73.12 -24.61
N SER A 6 33.64 72.30 -24.83
CA SER A 6 35.02 72.26 -24.50
C SER A 6 35.47 71.27 -23.39
N GLY A 7 36.33 70.35 -23.85
CA GLY A 7 37.42 69.78 -23.12
C GLY A 7 38.57 70.73 -22.90
N PRO A 8 39.82 70.35 -22.72
CA PRO A 8 40.49 69.12 -22.34
C PRO A 8 41.37 69.31 -21.09
N ASP A 9 42.17 68.38 -20.68
CA ASP A 9 43.60 68.42 -20.41
C ASP A 9 43.95 67.36 -19.36
N ASN A 10 44.54 66.31 -19.73
CA ASN A 10 45.94 65.94 -19.68
C ASN A 10 46.76 66.54 -18.51
N PHE A 11 47.12 65.69 -17.57
CA PHE A 11 48.46 65.77 -17.00
C PHE A 11 48.93 64.41 -16.50
N ASN A 12 49.98 63.99 -17.10
CA ASN A 12 50.94 63.00 -16.80
C ASN A 12 51.66 63.36 -15.52
N ASP A 13 51.88 62.43 -14.58
CA ASP A 13 53.21 62.39 -14.02
C ASP A 13 53.55 61.05 -13.41
N SER A 14 54.70 60.63 -13.75
CA SER A 14 55.51 59.51 -13.30
C SER A 14 55.94 59.67 -11.86
N ASN A 15 55.94 58.62 -11.09
CA ASN A 15 57.15 58.37 -10.27
C ASN A 15 57.22 56.95 -9.68
N THR A 16 58.11 56.26 -10.16
CA THR A 16 59.13 55.32 -9.68
C THR A 16 59.10 54.83 -8.24
N GLY A 17 58.98 53.48 -8.09
CA GLY A 17 59.73 52.48 -7.38
C GLY A 17 59.84 52.49 -5.86
N PRO A 18 60.51 51.50 -5.32
CA PRO A 18 60.31 50.06 -5.34
C PRO A 18 60.18 49.46 -3.90
N ASN A 19 59.95 48.15 -3.83
CA ASN A 19 60.20 47.26 -2.73
C ASN A 19 59.08 46.96 -1.72
N GLY A 20 58.80 45.67 -1.63
CA GLY A 20 58.35 45.03 -0.43
C GLY A 20 57.25 44.00 -0.61
N SER A 21 57.63 42.86 -1.09
CA SER A 21 56.88 41.62 -0.75
C SER A 21 56.93 41.44 0.78
N PRO A 22 55.92 40.84 1.43
CA PRO A 22 55.82 39.40 1.33
C PRO A 22 54.36 38.91 1.14
N GLU A 23 54.31 37.85 0.42
CA GLU A 23 53.27 36.90 0.36
C GLU A 23 52.65 36.56 1.70
N HIS A 24 51.39 36.80 1.89
CA HIS A 24 50.61 35.98 2.78
C HIS A 24 49.58 35.27 1.95
N GLY A 25 49.93 34.03 1.59
CA GLY A 25 48.99 33.03 1.08
C GLY A 25 47.88 32.86 2.09
N ALA A 26 46.77 33.53 1.86
CA ALA A 26 45.48 33.12 2.38
C ALA A 26 45.08 31.92 1.57
N SER A 27 45.43 30.73 2.00
CA SER A 27 44.82 29.49 1.59
C SER A 27 43.37 29.58 1.97
N ASP A 28 42.56 29.96 0.97
CA ASP A 28 41.11 29.81 0.98
C ASP A 28 40.83 28.33 1.21
N PRO A 29 40.27 27.90 2.35
CA PRO A 29 39.83 26.54 2.53
C PRO A 29 38.56 26.39 1.71
N ARG A 30 38.72 26.13 0.41
CA ARG A 30 37.64 25.63 -0.43
C ARG A 30 37.17 24.32 0.19
N MET A 31 36.23 24.43 1.09
CA MET A 31 35.43 23.29 1.49
C MET A 31 34.95 22.58 0.24
N PRO A 32 35.21 21.30 0.08
CA PRO A 32 34.65 20.56 -1.04
C PRO A 32 33.13 20.68 -0.92
N ARG A 33 32.52 21.49 -1.79
CA ARG A 33 31.11 21.44 -1.99
C ARG A 33 30.83 20.02 -2.43
N ALA A 34 30.37 19.20 -1.51
CA ALA A 34 29.82 17.91 -1.80
C ALA A 34 28.73 18.10 -2.84
N SER A 35 29.08 17.92 -4.10
CA SER A 35 28.11 17.81 -5.17
C SER A 35 27.37 16.49 -4.97
N PHE A 36 26.53 16.46 -3.98
CA PHE A 36 25.65 15.36 -3.70
C PHE A 36 24.78 15.18 -4.95
N LYS A 37 25.01 14.08 -5.63
CA LYS A 37 24.44 13.70 -6.90
C LYS A 37 22.92 13.94 -6.94
N ARG A 38 22.46 15.11 -7.32
CA ARG A 38 21.05 15.47 -7.50
C ARG A 38 20.33 14.58 -8.54
N ARG A 39 21.10 13.85 -9.33
CA ARG A 39 20.57 13.06 -10.47
C ARG A 39 19.79 11.80 -10.06
N HIS A 40 19.98 11.28 -8.84
CA HIS A 40 19.28 10.09 -8.38
C HIS A 40 18.20 10.38 -7.32
N TRP A 41 18.19 11.58 -6.79
CA TRP A 41 17.25 11.94 -5.73
C TRP A 41 15.79 11.92 -6.21
N GLY A 42 15.53 12.38 -7.43
CA GLY A 42 14.20 12.28 -8.03
C GLY A 42 13.72 10.84 -8.19
N LYS A 43 14.63 9.94 -8.59
CA LYS A 43 14.32 8.51 -8.70
C LYS A 43 14.08 7.88 -7.33
N LEU A 44 14.87 8.24 -6.33
CA LEU A 44 14.69 7.78 -4.96
C LEU A 44 13.39 8.29 -4.36
N LEU A 45 13.05 9.56 -4.54
CA LEU A 45 11.78 10.13 -4.10
C LEU A 45 10.59 9.44 -4.78
N LEU A 46 10.66 9.20 -6.08
CA LEU A 46 9.61 8.50 -6.81
C LEU A 46 9.46 7.05 -6.33
N LEU A 47 10.59 6.37 -6.12
CA LEU A 47 10.59 5.00 -5.58
C LEU A 47 9.99 4.97 -4.18
N THR A 48 10.39 5.90 -3.31
CA THR A 48 9.85 6.00 -1.94
C THR A 48 8.36 6.32 -1.96
N LEU A 49 7.91 7.22 -2.85
CA LEU A 49 6.50 7.60 -2.98
C LEU A 49 5.62 6.41 -3.38
N ILE A 50 6.14 5.49 -4.19
CA ILE A 50 5.41 4.29 -4.62
C ILE A 50 5.54 3.16 -3.58
N MET A 51 6.74 2.94 -3.05
CA MET A 51 7.00 1.83 -2.13
C MET A 51 6.37 2.06 -0.75
N PHE A 52 6.35 3.30 -0.27
CA PHE A 52 5.80 3.63 1.05
C PHE A 52 4.31 3.23 1.21
N PRO A 53 3.39 3.64 0.31
CA PRO A 53 2.00 3.21 0.39
C PRO A 53 1.84 1.71 0.15
N ALA A 54 2.66 1.09 -0.70
CA ALA A 54 2.62 -0.35 -0.93
C ALA A 54 3.00 -1.14 0.33
N VAL A 55 4.03 -0.70 1.06
CA VAL A 55 4.43 -1.33 2.33
C VAL A 55 3.36 -1.13 3.39
N ILE A 56 2.79 0.08 3.52
CA ILE A 56 1.70 0.34 4.48
C ILE A 56 0.51 -0.57 4.17
N PHE A 57 0.10 -0.66 2.90
CA PHE A 57 -0.99 -1.52 2.49
C PHE A 57 -0.70 -3.00 2.76
N GLY A 58 0.53 -3.45 2.50
CA GLY A 58 0.96 -4.82 2.80
C GLY A 58 0.91 -5.15 4.29
N VAL A 59 1.44 -4.27 5.14
CA VAL A 59 1.41 -4.43 6.59
C VAL A 59 -0.04 -4.40 7.10
N TRP A 60 -0.83 -3.46 6.65
CA TRP A 60 -2.25 -3.37 7.00
C TRP A 60 -2.98 -4.67 6.65
N SER A 61 -2.81 -5.16 5.42
CA SER A 61 -3.42 -6.41 4.96
C SER A 61 -2.97 -7.61 5.79
N ALA A 62 -1.68 -7.68 6.13
CA ALA A 62 -1.16 -8.77 6.96
C ALA A 62 -1.76 -8.76 8.37
N VAL A 63 -1.91 -7.59 8.97
CA VAL A 63 -2.51 -7.43 10.30
C VAL A 63 -3.99 -7.80 10.28
N THR A 64 -4.76 -7.25 9.33
CA THR A 64 -6.21 -7.49 9.27
C THR A 64 -6.57 -8.93 8.92
N LEU A 65 -5.78 -9.59 8.07
CA LEU A 65 -6.00 -10.99 7.70
C LEU A 65 -5.42 -11.98 8.73
N GLY A 66 -4.42 -11.57 9.50
CA GLY A 66 -3.82 -12.38 10.55
C GLY A 66 -4.59 -12.33 11.88
N TRP A 67 -5.45 -11.35 12.08
CA TRP A 67 -6.20 -11.20 13.32
C TRP A 67 -7.62 -11.73 13.16
N THR A 68 -7.90 -12.86 13.82
CA THR A 68 -9.25 -13.42 13.88
C THR A 68 -10.03 -12.69 14.98
N TYR A 69 -11.10 -12.00 14.61
CA TYR A 69 -11.96 -11.26 15.54
C TYR A 69 -12.93 -12.20 16.27
N SER A 70 -13.49 -13.17 15.55
CA SER A 70 -14.45 -14.12 16.08
C SER A 70 -14.27 -15.48 15.38
N GLU A 71 -14.48 -16.55 16.11
CA GLU A 71 -14.41 -17.91 15.59
C GLU A 71 -15.57 -18.72 16.18
N GLY A 72 -16.16 -19.57 15.36
CA GLY A 72 -17.28 -20.39 15.82
C GLY A 72 -17.79 -21.37 14.78
N ASP A 73 -18.73 -22.17 15.22
CA ASP A 73 -19.43 -23.12 14.39
C ASP A 73 -20.87 -22.65 14.11
N ARG A 74 -21.29 -22.69 12.86
CA ARG A 74 -22.64 -22.31 12.45
C ARG A 74 -23.32 -23.45 11.71
N PRO A 75 -24.37 -24.04 12.28
CA PRO A 75 -25.16 -25.07 11.60
C PRO A 75 -26.12 -24.43 10.61
N GLY A 76 -26.38 -25.12 9.50
CA GLY A 76 -27.33 -24.68 8.48
C GLY A 76 -27.30 -25.54 7.24
N PHE A 77 -28.04 -25.12 6.22
CA PHE A 77 -28.08 -25.76 4.90
C PHE A 77 -27.26 -24.96 3.90
N VAL A 78 -26.31 -25.58 3.23
CA VAL A 78 -25.57 -24.96 2.13
C VAL A 78 -26.52 -24.80 0.95
N GLN A 79 -26.87 -23.56 0.62
CA GLN A 79 -27.76 -23.32 -0.53
C GLN A 79 -26.98 -23.21 -1.82
N LYS A 80 -25.89 -22.46 -1.80
CA LYS A 80 -25.11 -22.14 -2.99
C LYS A 80 -23.64 -21.99 -2.64
N ILE A 81 -22.79 -22.47 -3.52
CA ILE A 81 -21.37 -22.11 -3.54
C ILE A 81 -20.97 -21.85 -5.00
N ALA A 82 -20.29 -20.75 -5.25
CA ALA A 82 -19.88 -20.34 -6.58
C ALA A 82 -18.59 -19.53 -6.53
N THR A 83 -17.81 -19.57 -7.60
CA THR A 83 -16.70 -18.65 -7.79
C THR A 83 -17.21 -17.29 -8.21
N LYS A 84 -16.67 -16.24 -7.58
CA LYS A 84 -16.98 -14.85 -7.86
C LYS A 84 -15.69 -14.03 -8.02
N GLY A 85 -15.72 -13.00 -8.85
CA GLY A 85 -14.63 -12.07 -9.08
C GLY A 85 -14.14 -12.03 -10.53
N TYR A 86 -13.70 -10.84 -10.96
CA TYR A 86 -13.18 -10.62 -12.32
C TYR A 86 -11.67 -10.88 -12.41
N VAL A 87 -10.91 -10.30 -11.50
CA VAL A 87 -9.44 -10.40 -11.45
C VAL A 87 -9.03 -11.47 -10.45
N CYS A 88 -9.53 -11.37 -9.23
CA CYS A 88 -9.30 -12.35 -8.18
C CYS A 88 -10.57 -13.19 -8.03
N LYS A 89 -10.44 -14.50 -8.22
CA LYS A 89 -11.59 -15.43 -8.06
C LYS A 89 -11.57 -15.97 -6.64
N THR A 90 -12.65 -15.74 -5.92
CA THR A 90 -12.90 -16.28 -4.58
C THR A 90 -14.12 -17.20 -4.61
N TRP A 91 -14.13 -18.20 -3.72
CA TRP A 91 -15.30 -19.06 -3.53
C TRP A 91 -16.22 -18.42 -2.50
N GLU A 92 -17.44 -18.10 -2.94
CA GLU A 92 -18.47 -17.48 -2.11
C GLU A 92 -19.65 -18.43 -1.96
N GLY A 93 -20.13 -18.56 -0.73
CA GLY A 93 -21.25 -19.43 -0.41
C GLY A 93 -22.31 -18.74 0.43
N ILE A 94 -23.47 -19.35 0.44
CA ILE A 94 -24.62 -18.93 1.25
C ILE A 94 -25.11 -20.14 2.06
N LEU A 95 -25.16 -19.95 3.38
CA LEU A 95 -25.75 -20.88 4.33
C LEU A 95 -27.06 -20.31 4.85
N TYR A 96 -28.10 -21.10 4.85
CA TYR A 96 -29.36 -20.77 5.52
C TYR A 96 -29.43 -21.45 6.89
N ASN A 97 -29.84 -20.68 7.87
CA ASN A 97 -30.04 -21.21 9.21
C ASN A 97 -31.37 -22.01 9.27
N ASP A 98 -31.31 -23.19 9.91
CA ASP A 98 -32.44 -24.12 10.07
C ASP A 98 -33.42 -23.69 11.19
N LEU A 99 -33.26 -22.53 11.76
CA LEU A 99 -34.19 -22.09 12.80
C LEU A 99 -35.56 -21.79 12.17
N GLN A 100 -36.46 -22.74 12.28
CA GLN A 100 -37.87 -22.64 11.94
C GLN A 100 -38.48 -21.44 12.65
N GLY A 101 -38.70 -20.37 11.92
CA GLY A 101 -39.48 -19.25 12.41
C GLY A 101 -38.99 -17.90 11.90
N PHE A 102 -39.79 -17.31 11.02
CA PHE A 102 -39.96 -15.93 10.68
C PHE A 102 -38.85 -15.11 9.99
N ARG A 103 -37.59 -15.52 9.97
CA ARG A 103 -36.57 -14.94 9.10
C ARG A 103 -35.53 -16.01 8.74
N ALA A 104 -35.50 -16.40 7.48
CA ALA A 104 -34.36 -17.12 6.91
C ALA A 104 -33.13 -16.20 6.95
N ASP A 105 -32.35 -16.33 8.01
CA ASP A 105 -31.07 -15.59 8.12
C ASP A 105 -30.07 -16.24 7.16
N SER A 106 -29.72 -15.50 6.13
CA SER A 106 -28.72 -15.91 5.15
C SER A 106 -27.34 -15.52 5.62
N PHE A 107 -26.48 -16.49 5.82
CA PHE A 107 -25.11 -16.29 6.19
C PHE A 107 -24.22 -16.42 4.95
N GLN A 108 -23.62 -15.31 4.54
CA GLN A 108 -22.66 -15.28 3.44
C GLN A 108 -21.26 -15.56 3.96
N PHE A 109 -20.52 -16.40 3.27
CA PHE A 109 -19.17 -16.79 3.67
C PHE A 109 -18.26 -16.97 2.46
N THR A 110 -16.97 -16.78 2.70
CA THR A 110 -15.88 -16.97 1.74
C THR A 110 -15.09 -18.22 2.08
N VAL A 111 -14.67 -18.97 1.07
CA VAL A 111 -13.79 -20.13 1.22
C VAL A 111 -12.49 -19.89 0.48
N ARG A 112 -11.36 -19.99 1.18
CA ARG A 112 -10.02 -19.80 0.57
C ARG A 112 -9.45 -21.07 -0.03
N SER A 113 -9.86 -22.23 0.47
CA SER A 113 -9.34 -23.53 0.03
C SER A 113 -10.19 -24.12 -1.08
N ASP A 114 -9.61 -24.36 -2.23
CA ASP A 114 -10.30 -25.04 -3.36
C ASP A 114 -10.77 -26.44 -2.99
N SER A 115 -10.01 -27.14 -2.16
CA SER A 115 -10.37 -28.49 -1.67
C SER A 115 -11.63 -28.44 -0.83
N LEU A 116 -11.71 -27.48 0.09
CA LEU A 116 -12.88 -27.29 0.95
C LEU A 116 -14.10 -26.82 0.12
N ALA A 117 -13.89 -25.95 -0.86
CA ALA A 117 -14.94 -25.51 -1.77
C ALA A 117 -15.57 -26.68 -2.54
N LYS A 118 -14.78 -27.62 -3.04
CA LYS A 118 -15.26 -28.83 -3.71
C LYS A 118 -16.06 -29.73 -2.78
N VAL A 119 -15.60 -29.89 -1.55
CA VAL A 119 -16.35 -30.65 -0.52
C VAL A 119 -17.70 -29.99 -0.24
N LEU A 120 -17.72 -28.67 -0.06
CA LEU A 120 -18.95 -27.91 0.15
C LEU A 120 -19.92 -27.99 -1.04
N GLN A 121 -19.39 -28.02 -2.28
CA GLN A 121 -20.23 -28.24 -3.47
C GLN A 121 -20.95 -29.59 -3.42
N GLY A 122 -20.28 -30.64 -2.96
CA GLY A 122 -20.87 -31.97 -2.77
C GLY A 122 -21.88 -32.03 -1.60
N LEU A 123 -21.83 -31.06 -0.70
CA LEU A 123 -22.74 -30.95 0.45
C LEU A 123 -23.87 -29.92 0.21
N THR A 124 -24.00 -29.37 -1.00
CA THR A 124 -25.07 -28.43 -1.34
C THR A 124 -26.45 -29.11 -1.12
N GLY A 125 -27.32 -28.42 -0.41
CA GLY A 125 -28.66 -28.95 -0.03
C GLY A 125 -28.64 -29.84 1.20
N LYS A 126 -27.49 -30.10 1.80
CA LYS A 126 -27.36 -30.88 3.02
C LYS A 126 -27.18 -29.99 4.24
N ARG A 127 -27.52 -30.55 5.41
CA ARG A 127 -27.30 -29.90 6.71
C ARG A 127 -25.86 -30.08 7.13
N VAL A 128 -25.18 -28.97 7.39
CA VAL A 128 -23.76 -28.93 7.78
C VAL A 128 -23.54 -28.00 8.96
N SER A 129 -22.42 -28.19 9.64
CA SER A 129 -21.85 -27.21 10.55
C SER A 129 -20.61 -26.64 9.91
N LEU A 130 -20.59 -25.33 9.66
CA LEU A 130 -19.44 -24.62 9.15
C LEU A 130 -18.63 -24.05 10.29
N HIS A 131 -17.35 -24.36 10.29
CA HIS A 131 -16.39 -23.70 11.17
C HIS A 131 -15.88 -22.45 10.47
N TYR A 132 -16.16 -21.27 11.04
CA TYR A 132 -15.82 -19.98 10.42
C TYR A 132 -14.93 -19.16 11.33
N GLN A 133 -14.15 -18.30 10.69
CA GLN A 133 -13.35 -17.24 11.31
C GLN A 133 -13.79 -15.90 10.71
N GLN A 134 -14.04 -14.92 11.55
CA GLN A 134 -14.37 -13.57 11.14
C GLN A 134 -13.14 -12.70 11.14
N HIS A 135 -12.87 -12.04 10.00
CA HIS A 135 -11.85 -11.03 9.85
C HIS A 135 -12.52 -9.70 9.54
N VAL A 136 -12.39 -8.75 10.43
CA VAL A 136 -12.96 -7.40 10.26
C VAL A 136 -12.08 -6.57 9.33
N ASN A 137 -12.70 -5.74 8.48
CA ASN A 137 -11.99 -4.85 7.55
C ASN A 137 -11.12 -5.60 6.53
N VAL A 138 -11.67 -6.57 5.84
CA VAL A 138 -11.00 -7.22 4.71
C VAL A 138 -10.62 -6.14 3.67
N PRO A 139 -9.32 -5.95 3.36
CA PRO A 139 -8.86 -4.76 2.64
C PRO A 139 -9.26 -4.74 1.16
N SER A 140 -9.69 -5.86 0.59
CA SER A 140 -10.05 -5.98 -0.81
C SER A 140 -10.90 -7.22 -1.07
N SER A 141 -11.80 -7.14 -2.05
CA SER A 141 -12.58 -8.28 -2.54
C SER A 141 -11.72 -9.41 -3.14
N CYS A 142 -10.42 -9.17 -3.36
CA CYS A 142 -9.47 -10.23 -3.73
C CYS A 142 -9.23 -11.24 -2.60
N PHE A 143 -9.48 -10.87 -1.37
CA PHE A 143 -9.34 -11.77 -0.22
C PHE A 143 -10.66 -12.47 0.15
N GLY A 144 -11.80 -11.90 -0.25
CA GLY A 144 -13.15 -12.38 0.01
C GLY A 144 -14.16 -11.24 -0.05
N ASP A 145 -15.37 -11.53 -0.45
CA ASP A 145 -16.49 -10.56 -0.45
C ASP A 145 -17.16 -10.48 0.93
N SER A 146 -17.03 -11.54 1.74
CA SER A 146 -17.56 -11.58 3.09
C SER A 146 -16.43 -11.50 4.13
N GLU A 147 -16.74 -11.04 5.33
CA GLU A 147 -15.83 -11.04 6.47
C GLU A 147 -15.68 -12.42 7.13
N TYR A 148 -16.52 -13.39 6.73
CA TYR A 148 -16.57 -14.73 7.32
C TYR A 148 -15.85 -15.72 6.40
N PHE A 149 -14.76 -16.26 6.89
CA PHE A 149 -13.96 -17.26 6.18
C PHE A 149 -14.18 -18.64 6.76
N VAL A 150 -14.63 -19.56 5.91
CA VAL A 150 -14.85 -20.94 6.33
C VAL A 150 -13.55 -21.71 6.20
N SER A 151 -13.12 -22.31 7.32
CA SER A 151 -11.93 -23.14 7.43
C SER A 151 -12.23 -24.63 7.55
N GLY A 152 -13.47 -25.00 7.89
CA GLY A 152 -13.90 -26.40 8.03
C GLY A 152 -15.37 -26.61 7.81
N VAL A 153 -15.73 -27.85 7.46
CA VAL A 153 -17.11 -28.29 7.31
C VAL A 153 -17.29 -29.66 7.93
N ARG A 154 -18.43 -29.87 8.60
CA ARG A 154 -18.86 -31.15 9.13
C ARG A 154 -20.31 -31.41 8.71
N GLU A 155 -20.59 -32.56 8.10
CA GLU A 155 -21.96 -32.96 7.78
C GLU A 155 -22.68 -33.36 9.06
N LEU A 156 -23.88 -32.81 9.27
CA LEU A 156 -24.76 -33.14 10.37
C LEU A 156 -25.79 -34.17 9.85
N LYS A 157 -25.80 -35.33 10.49
CA LYS A 157 -26.82 -36.36 10.19
C LYS A 157 -28.11 -36.05 10.92
#